data_2f01db9fbfd612cf0796d8856ef70452
#
_entry.id   2f01db9fbfd612cf0796d8856ef70452
#
_cell.length_a   1.000
_cell.length_b   1.000
_cell.length_c   1.000
_cell.angle_alpha   90.00
_cell.angle_beta   90.00
_cell.angle_gamma   90.00
#
_symmetry.space_group_name_H-M   'P 1'
#
loop_
_entity.id
_entity.type
_entity.pdbx_description
1 polymer ?
#
loop_
_entity_poly.entity_id
_entity_poly.type
_entity_poly.pdbx_seq_one_letter_code
_entity_poly.pdbx_strand_id
1 'polypeptide(L)'
;GNVHYVVTPMPGGDHAPGYTSDDVCRWLKNDLAHIRPGTPVVVFNHDLLTYEDTFIFKSKNAGSINLNEYNLKAWVYGHWHINYMKKQGDVYSVCTSSLDKGGIDHSTTAFRVMHVDSKGDFTSELRYTYLDKNICIASPAGVMASGVLPVAVNVYSSVSPVKEVLYTCLADGKPVLKNKRLLQSTDWSWNGELPLSDKYVGKELTLQVTARFNNGEIAEAESHFICRT
;
A
#
# COMPACT_ATOMS: atom_id res chain seq x y z
N GLY A 1 -23.46 16.62 -0.55
CA GLY A 1 -23.17 15.19 -0.56
C GLY A 1 -23.25 14.59 0.85
N ASN A 2 -23.18 13.28 0.96
CA ASN A 2 -23.30 12.59 2.24
C ASN A 2 -21.94 12.39 2.95
N VAL A 3 -20.86 12.85 2.37
CA VAL A 3 -19.49 12.77 2.87
C VAL A 3 -18.88 14.15 2.89
N HIS A 4 -18.20 14.51 3.96
CA HIS A 4 -17.48 15.76 4.09
C HIS A 4 -15.99 15.54 3.76
N TYR A 5 -15.52 16.21 2.73
CA TYR A 5 -14.12 16.16 2.30
C TYR A 5 -13.38 17.38 2.77
N VAL A 6 -12.28 17.19 3.46
CA VAL A 6 -11.41 18.21 4.03
C VAL A 6 -10.05 18.16 3.34
N VAL A 7 -9.59 19.28 2.80
CA VAL A 7 -8.23 19.40 2.28
C VAL A 7 -7.48 20.40 3.15
N THR A 8 -6.46 19.94 3.85
CA THR A 8 -5.64 20.78 4.74
C THR A 8 -4.27 21.03 4.14
N PRO A 9 -3.76 22.27 4.19
CA PRO A 9 -2.36 22.53 3.86
C PRO A 9 -1.44 21.94 4.91
N MET A 10 -0.19 21.63 4.51
CA MET A 10 0.87 21.34 5.46
C MET A 10 1.25 22.65 6.19
N PRO A 11 1.26 22.65 7.54
CA PRO A 11 1.73 23.79 8.30
C PRO A 11 3.19 24.12 7.97
N GLY A 12 3.47 25.40 7.68
CA GLY A 12 4.83 25.86 7.36
C GLY A 12 5.34 25.49 5.98
N GLY A 13 4.49 24.99 5.06
CA GLY A 13 4.85 24.74 3.65
C GLY A 13 5.24 26.01 2.89
N ASP A 14 5.85 25.84 1.72
CA ASP A 14 6.39 26.91 0.85
C ASP A 14 5.33 27.82 0.21
N HIS A 15 4.11 27.78 0.71
CA HIS A 15 3.03 28.66 0.23
C HIS A 15 3.11 30.02 0.88
N ALA A 16 3.02 31.08 0.09
CA ALA A 16 2.98 32.45 0.59
C ALA A 16 1.53 32.99 0.50
N PRO A 17 0.91 33.42 1.62
CA PRO A 17 1.42 33.27 2.99
C PRO A 17 1.34 31.83 3.48
N GLY A 18 2.36 31.38 4.24
CA GLY A 18 2.34 30.07 4.89
C GLY A 18 1.26 30.01 5.96
N TYR A 19 0.61 28.85 6.09
CA TYR A 19 -0.33 28.59 7.18
C TYR A 19 0.40 28.06 8.40
N THR A 20 0.08 28.56 9.58
CA THR A 20 0.55 28.02 10.85
C THR A 20 -0.30 26.84 11.28
N SER A 21 0.22 25.99 12.18
CA SER A 21 -0.59 24.94 12.79
C SER A 21 -1.80 25.49 13.54
N ASP A 22 -1.68 26.72 14.07
CA ASP A 22 -2.79 27.42 14.74
C ASP A 22 -3.89 27.82 13.77
N ASP A 23 -3.54 28.26 12.58
CA ASP A 23 -4.49 28.62 11.52
C ASP A 23 -5.25 27.38 11.06
N VAL A 24 -4.54 26.31 10.78
CA VAL A 24 -5.15 25.03 10.36
C VAL A 24 -6.06 24.48 11.47
N CYS A 25 -5.64 24.54 12.73
CA CYS A 25 -6.44 24.06 13.84
C CYS A 25 -7.73 24.87 14.04
N ARG A 26 -7.64 26.21 13.97
CA ARG A 26 -8.82 27.09 14.05
C ARG A 26 -9.77 26.85 12.88
N TRP A 27 -9.22 26.73 11.68
CA TRP A 27 -10.01 26.46 10.48
C TRP A 27 -10.73 25.11 10.58
N LEU A 28 -10.03 24.03 10.94
CA LEU A 28 -10.62 22.69 11.12
C LEU A 28 -11.75 22.69 12.14
N LYS A 29 -11.55 23.33 13.31
CA LYS A 29 -12.60 23.45 14.34
C LYS A 29 -13.84 24.16 13.80
N ASN A 30 -13.64 25.24 13.06
CA ASN A 30 -14.74 25.99 12.48
C ASN A 30 -15.47 25.20 11.38
N ASP A 31 -14.74 24.58 10.46
CA ASP A 31 -15.29 23.82 9.35
C ASP A 31 -16.11 22.62 9.88
N LEU A 32 -15.53 21.82 10.78
CA LEU A 32 -16.16 20.62 11.32
C LEU A 32 -17.34 20.93 12.26
N ALA A 33 -17.42 22.13 12.83
CA ALA A 33 -18.58 22.57 13.63
C ALA A 33 -19.87 22.72 12.80
N HIS A 34 -19.76 22.85 11.48
CA HIS A 34 -20.91 23.03 10.59
C HIS A 34 -21.42 21.73 9.96
N ILE A 35 -20.75 20.62 10.17
CA ILE A 35 -21.20 19.33 9.63
C ILE A 35 -22.28 18.68 10.53
N ARG A 36 -23.16 17.92 9.91
CA ARG A 36 -24.17 17.17 10.66
C ARG A 36 -23.49 16.05 11.47
N PRO A 37 -23.90 15.79 12.72
CA PRO A 37 -23.39 14.66 13.49
C PRO A 37 -23.51 13.34 12.70
N GLY A 38 -22.44 12.54 12.74
CA GLY A 38 -22.38 11.26 12.05
C GLY A 38 -22.04 11.32 10.54
N THR A 39 -21.93 12.52 9.95
CA THR A 39 -21.44 12.65 8.57
C THR A 39 -20.03 12.07 8.46
N PRO A 40 -19.78 11.13 7.53
CA PRO A 40 -18.42 10.63 7.28
C PRO A 40 -17.48 11.75 6.85
N VAL A 41 -16.28 11.76 7.41
CA VAL A 41 -15.22 12.74 7.10
C VAL A 41 -14.03 12.04 6.46
N VAL A 42 -13.50 12.59 5.39
CA VAL A 42 -12.25 12.18 4.76
C VAL A 42 -11.33 13.38 4.68
N VAL A 43 -10.12 13.25 5.24
CA VAL A 43 -9.14 14.34 5.26
C VAL A 43 -8.00 14.02 4.30
N PHE A 44 -7.64 15.01 3.49
CA PHE A 44 -6.46 15.01 2.62
C PHE A 44 -5.43 15.97 3.18
N ASN A 45 -4.21 15.48 3.36
CA ASN A 45 -3.07 16.26 3.79
C ASN A 45 -1.81 15.80 3.04
N HIS A 46 -0.72 16.54 3.12
CA HIS A 46 0.55 16.06 2.57
C HIS A 46 1.21 15.02 3.48
N ASP A 47 1.11 15.20 4.81
CA ASP A 47 1.78 14.36 5.80
C ASP A 47 0.82 13.40 6.52
N LEU A 48 1.37 12.30 7.05
CA LEU A 48 0.69 11.47 8.01
C LEU A 48 0.52 12.24 9.34
N LEU A 49 -0.69 12.22 9.90
CA LEU A 49 -0.96 12.87 11.17
C LEU A 49 -0.39 12.10 12.37
N THR A 50 -0.55 10.77 12.37
CA THR A 50 -0.21 9.91 13.51
C THR A 50 0.00 8.46 13.09
N TYR A 51 0.78 7.73 13.90
CA TYR A 51 0.92 6.26 13.82
C TYR A 51 -0.06 5.52 14.73
N GLU A 52 -0.74 6.27 15.62
CA GLU A 52 -1.68 5.76 16.61
C GLU A 52 -3.11 5.69 16.06
N ASP A 53 -4.00 5.03 16.80
CA ASP A 53 -5.42 4.90 16.44
C ASP A 53 -6.24 6.16 16.69
N THR A 54 -5.65 7.15 17.36
CA THR A 54 -6.32 8.42 17.70
C THR A 54 -5.75 9.57 16.88
N PHE A 55 -6.57 10.15 16.03
CA PHE A 55 -6.22 11.23 15.11
C PHE A 55 -6.45 12.60 15.76
N ILE A 56 -5.45 13.09 16.51
CA ILE A 56 -5.48 14.39 17.16
C ILE A 56 -4.57 15.37 16.42
N PHE A 57 -5.16 16.38 15.78
CA PHE A 57 -4.40 17.49 15.23
C PHE A 57 -4.06 18.47 16.35
N LYS A 58 -2.77 18.68 16.61
CA LYS A 58 -2.26 19.58 17.64
C LYS A 58 -1.67 20.83 17.01
N SER A 59 -1.99 21.98 17.56
CA SER A 59 -1.40 23.26 17.20
C SER A 59 -0.50 23.80 18.29
N LYS A 60 0.28 24.82 17.98
CA LYS A 60 1.20 25.45 18.94
C LYS A 60 0.43 26.20 20.05
N ASN A 61 -0.57 27.03 19.69
CA ASN A 61 -1.28 27.89 20.63
C ASN A 61 -2.81 27.81 20.54
N ALA A 62 -3.38 27.26 19.44
CA ALA A 62 -4.84 27.14 19.26
C ALA A 62 -5.44 25.84 19.83
N GLY A 63 -4.65 25.09 20.63
CA GLY A 63 -5.06 23.84 21.24
C GLY A 63 -5.03 22.67 20.26
N SER A 64 -5.97 21.74 20.40
CA SER A 64 -6.06 20.54 19.58
C SER A 64 -7.49 20.24 19.16
N ILE A 65 -7.63 19.37 18.17
CA ILE A 65 -8.91 18.80 17.76
C ILE A 65 -8.76 17.29 17.58
N ASN A 66 -9.66 16.51 18.17
CA ASN A 66 -9.72 15.06 18.01
C ASN A 66 -10.67 14.75 16.84
N LEU A 67 -10.10 14.33 15.72
CA LEU A 67 -10.85 14.08 14.50
C LEU A 67 -11.70 12.79 14.56
N ASN A 68 -11.39 11.86 15.48
CA ASN A 68 -12.21 10.68 15.70
C ASN A 68 -13.63 11.02 16.20
N GLU A 69 -13.81 12.18 16.86
CA GLU A 69 -15.12 12.66 17.31
C GLU A 69 -16.04 13.09 16.16
N TYR A 70 -15.49 13.27 14.97
CA TYR A 70 -16.19 13.73 13.76
C TYR A 70 -16.43 12.63 12.72
N ASN A 71 -16.50 11.37 13.14
CA ASN A 71 -16.69 10.23 12.23
C ASN A 71 -15.65 10.17 11.09
N LEU A 72 -14.38 10.39 11.44
CA LEU A 72 -13.26 10.28 10.47
C LEU A 72 -13.18 8.86 9.91
N LYS A 73 -13.17 8.73 8.60
CA LYS A 73 -13.07 7.45 7.88
C LYS A 73 -11.71 7.23 7.25
N ALA A 74 -11.09 8.29 6.76
CA ALA A 74 -9.77 8.18 6.18
C ALA A 74 -8.94 9.45 6.37
N TRP A 75 -7.64 9.26 6.56
CA TRP A 75 -6.58 10.25 6.44
C TRP A 75 -5.73 9.89 5.23
N VAL A 76 -5.84 10.67 4.16
CA VAL A 76 -5.16 10.44 2.89
C VAL A 76 -3.96 11.37 2.80
N TYR A 77 -2.78 10.82 2.53
CA TYR A 77 -1.54 11.60 2.52
C TYR A 77 -0.57 11.14 1.44
N GLY A 78 0.45 11.95 1.19
CA GLY A 78 1.55 11.68 0.27
C GLY A 78 2.88 11.51 0.98
N HIS A 79 3.79 12.47 0.83
CA HIS A 79 5.09 12.65 1.49
C HIS A 79 6.05 11.44 1.44
N TRP A 80 5.61 10.27 1.86
CA TRP A 80 6.44 9.07 1.94
C TRP A 80 6.76 8.44 0.58
N HIS A 81 6.08 8.86 -0.48
CA HIS A 81 6.23 8.29 -1.82
C HIS A 81 6.15 6.76 -1.83
N ILE A 82 5.19 6.20 -1.13
CA ILE A 82 4.88 4.76 -1.13
C ILE A 82 3.39 4.54 -1.36
N ASN A 83 3.04 3.37 -1.85
CA ASN A 83 1.66 2.93 -1.94
C ASN A 83 1.33 2.09 -0.71
N TYR A 84 0.64 2.68 0.26
CA TYR A 84 0.38 2.07 1.55
C TYR A 84 -1.03 2.39 2.04
N MET A 85 -1.68 1.39 2.60
CA MET A 85 -2.99 1.54 3.24
C MET A 85 -3.03 0.70 4.50
N LYS A 86 -3.40 1.31 5.61
CA LYS A 86 -3.54 0.66 6.92
C LYS A 86 -4.81 1.14 7.60
N LYS A 87 -5.51 0.24 8.27
CA LYS A 87 -6.58 0.58 9.20
C LYS A 87 -6.00 0.81 10.59
N GLN A 88 -6.21 2.00 11.15
CA GLN A 88 -5.82 2.43 12.49
C GLN A 88 -7.10 2.72 13.28
N GLY A 89 -7.49 1.82 14.19
CA GLY A 89 -8.82 1.84 14.79
C GLY A 89 -9.90 1.74 13.71
N ASP A 90 -10.76 2.75 13.60
CA ASP A 90 -11.81 2.83 12.59
C ASP A 90 -11.44 3.71 11.38
N VAL A 91 -10.22 4.25 11.34
CA VAL A 91 -9.73 5.18 10.31
C VAL A 91 -8.76 4.49 9.37
N TYR A 92 -8.88 4.73 8.08
CA TYR A 92 -7.89 4.31 7.09
C TYR A 92 -6.83 5.39 6.90
N SER A 93 -5.55 5.04 7.15
CA SER A 93 -4.39 5.82 6.70
C SER A 93 -4.01 5.37 5.31
N VAL A 94 -4.07 6.28 4.33
CA VAL A 94 -3.85 5.95 2.92
C VAL A 94 -2.76 6.84 2.36
N CYS A 95 -1.62 6.23 1.98
CA CYS A 95 -0.53 6.91 1.29
C CYS A 95 -0.50 6.49 -0.17
N THR A 96 -0.18 7.44 -1.05
CA THR A 96 -0.01 7.19 -2.48
C THR A 96 1.34 7.74 -2.93
N SER A 97 2.04 6.97 -3.79
CA SER A 97 3.28 7.42 -4.40
C SER A 97 3.05 8.61 -5.35
N SER A 98 4.14 9.29 -5.70
CA SER A 98 4.13 10.38 -6.66
C SER A 98 3.72 9.89 -8.06
N LEU A 99 2.84 10.64 -8.72
CA LEU A 99 2.34 10.31 -10.06
C LEU A 99 3.42 10.43 -11.14
N ASP A 100 4.43 11.26 -10.92
CA ASP A 100 5.51 11.53 -11.89
C ASP A 100 6.77 10.68 -11.68
N LYS A 101 7.02 10.20 -10.46
CA LYS A 101 8.27 9.51 -10.09
C LYS A 101 8.08 8.07 -9.59
N GLY A 102 6.85 7.68 -9.30
CA GLY A 102 6.57 6.41 -8.61
C GLY A 102 6.94 6.43 -7.13
N GLY A 103 7.17 5.28 -6.55
CA GLY A 103 7.48 5.10 -5.14
C GLY A 103 8.96 4.87 -4.86
N ILE A 104 9.41 5.24 -3.65
CA ILE A 104 10.74 4.88 -3.13
C ILE A 104 10.86 3.37 -2.88
N ASP A 105 9.73 2.67 -2.85
CA ASP A 105 9.61 1.21 -2.79
C ASP A 105 9.75 0.55 -4.18
N HIS A 106 10.22 1.31 -5.17
CA HIS A 106 10.36 0.90 -6.57
C HIS A 106 9.04 0.55 -7.28
N SER A 107 7.89 0.92 -6.71
CA SER A 107 6.63 0.87 -7.44
C SER A 107 6.64 1.90 -8.58
N THR A 108 6.01 1.55 -9.69
CA THR A 108 5.81 2.50 -10.79
C THR A 108 4.80 3.59 -10.39
N THR A 109 4.68 4.60 -11.23
CA THR A 109 3.73 5.71 -11.04
C THR A 109 2.29 5.19 -10.93
N ALA A 110 1.55 5.70 -9.96
CA ALA A 110 0.23 5.20 -9.61
C ALA A 110 -0.69 6.31 -9.10
N PHE A 111 -1.99 6.04 -9.13
CA PHE A 111 -3.01 6.82 -8.45
C PHE A 111 -4.00 5.88 -7.75
N ARG A 112 -4.77 6.43 -6.81
CA ARG A 112 -5.83 5.68 -6.14
C ARG A 112 -7.21 6.15 -6.55
N VAL A 113 -8.11 5.20 -6.74
CA VAL A 113 -9.53 5.44 -6.82
C VAL A 113 -10.14 5.09 -5.47
N MET A 114 -10.71 6.07 -4.79
CA MET A 114 -11.31 5.87 -3.46
C MET A 114 -12.83 5.94 -3.59
N HIS A 115 -13.50 5.00 -2.95
CA HIS A 115 -14.95 4.94 -2.86
C HIS A 115 -15.36 5.11 -1.40
N VAL A 116 -16.23 6.07 -1.14
CA VAL A 116 -16.83 6.30 0.18
C VAL A 116 -18.34 6.32 -0.02
N ASP A 117 -19.04 5.39 0.60
CA ASP A 117 -20.50 5.35 0.51
C ASP A 117 -21.15 6.33 1.52
N SER A 118 -22.48 6.40 1.50
CA SER A 118 -23.25 7.28 2.39
C SER A 118 -23.17 6.89 3.88
N LYS A 119 -22.71 5.68 4.19
CA LYS A 119 -22.48 5.19 5.56
C LYS A 119 -21.06 5.41 6.02
N GLY A 120 -20.16 5.80 5.08
CA GLY A 120 -18.75 5.99 5.33
C GLY A 120 -17.92 4.74 5.17
N ASP A 121 -18.48 3.69 4.56
CA ASP A 121 -17.68 2.52 4.19
C ASP A 121 -16.67 2.94 3.11
N PHE A 122 -15.40 2.68 3.40
CA PHE A 122 -14.27 3.14 2.61
C PHE A 122 -13.58 1.98 1.92
N THR A 123 -13.40 2.08 0.60
CA THR A 123 -12.57 1.18 -0.18
C THR A 123 -11.63 1.97 -1.08
N SER A 124 -10.49 1.37 -1.43
CA SER A 124 -9.50 2.01 -2.29
C SER A 124 -8.92 0.99 -3.27
N GLU A 125 -8.79 1.42 -4.52
CA GLU A 125 -8.14 0.68 -5.59
C GLU A 125 -6.87 1.42 -6.04
N LEU A 126 -5.74 0.71 -6.08
CA LEU A 126 -4.50 1.23 -6.66
C LEU A 126 -4.52 1.01 -8.17
N ARG A 127 -4.18 2.04 -8.93
CA ARG A 127 -4.09 2.01 -10.39
C ARG A 127 -2.71 2.49 -10.84
N TYR A 128 -1.95 1.64 -11.54
CA TYR A 128 -0.70 2.05 -12.15
C TYR A 128 -0.95 2.73 -13.50
N THR A 129 -0.21 3.82 -13.78
CA THR A 129 -0.52 4.70 -14.91
C THR A 129 -0.21 4.07 -16.28
N TYR A 130 0.73 3.14 -16.34
CA TYR A 130 1.21 2.58 -17.62
C TYR A 130 1.13 1.05 -17.68
N LEU A 131 0.58 0.40 -16.66
CA LEU A 131 0.52 -1.05 -16.55
C LEU A 131 -0.91 -1.50 -16.23
N ASP A 132 -1.55 -2.16 -17.18
CA ASP A 132 -2.84 -2.79 -16.93
C ASP A 132 -2.70 -4.09 -16.14
N LYS A 133 -1.59 -4.80 -16.34
CA LYS A 133 -1.30 -6.07 -15.69
C LYS A 133 0.21 -6.27 -15.60
N ASN A 134 0.68 -6.74 -14.46
CA ASN A 134 2.09 -7.08 -14.25
C ASN A 134 2.24 -8.29 -13.33
N ILE A 135 3.27 -9.10 -13.60
CA ILE A 135 3.80 -10.11 -12.71
C ILE A 135 5.33 -10.08 -12.82
N CYS A 136 6.02 -9.88 -11.70
CA CYS A 136 7.47 -9.78 -11.63
C CYS A 136 8.00 -10.44 -10.36
N ILE A 137 8.97 -11.33 -10.49
CA ILE A 137 9.67 -11.94 -9.37
C ILE A 137 10.85 -11.05 -9.02
N ALA A 138 10.79 -10.43 -7.83
CA ALA A 138 11.88 -9.60 -7.30
C ALA A 138 12.93 -10.44 -6.56
N SER A 139 12.51 -11.55 -5.92
CA SER A 139 13.38 -12.50 -5.22
C SER A 139 12.74 -13.88 -5.21
N PRO A 140 13.56 -14.98 -5.31
CA PRO A 140 15.01 -15.02 -5.54
C PRO A 140 15.39 -14.72 -6.98
N ALA A 141 16.58 -14.14 -7.19
CA ALA A 141 17.17 -13.88 -8.50
C ALA A 141 18.71 -13.89 -8.39
N GLY A 142 19.38 -14.22 -9.48
CA GLY A 142 20.84 -14.22 -9.55
C GLY A 142 21.50 -15.27 -8.67
N VAL A 143 22.26 -14.84 -7.63
CA VAL A 143 22.97 -15.73 -6.71
C VAL A 143 22.42 -15.55 -5.30
N MET A 144 21.99 -16.64 -4.68
CA MET A 144 21.36 -16.66 -3.37
C MET A 144 22.12 -17.61 -2.43
N ALA A 145 22.23 -17.26 -1.15
CA ALA A 145 22.79 -18.18 -0.14
C ALA A 145 21.82 -19.33 0.16
N SER A 146 22.32 -20.49 0.61
CA SER A 146 21.46 -21.54 1.14
C SER A 146 20.75 -21.10 2.44
N GLY A 147 19.67 -21.76 2.79
CA GLY A 147 18.87 -21.43 3.98
C GLY A 147 17.42 -21.07 3.63
N VAL A 148 16.85 -20.16 4.38
CA VAL A 148 15.49 -19.67 4.12
C VAL A 148 15.57 -18.39 3.27
N LEU A 149 15.19 -18.51 2.00
CA LEU A 149 15.21 -17.39 1.05
C LEU A 149 13.89 -16.62 1.08
N PRO A 150 13.91 -15.30 1.03
CA PRO A 150 12.70 -14.53 0.80
C PRO A 150 12.20 -14.76 -0.63
N VAL A 151 10.91 -15.01 -0.76
CA VAL A 151 10.20 -14.98 -2.04
C VAL A 151 9.40 -13.67 -2.07
N ALA A 152 9.70 -12.80 -3.02
CA ALA A 152 9.02 -11.54 -3.22
C ALA A 152 8.55 -11.43 -4.68
N VAL A 153 7.25 -11.25 -4.85
CA VAL A 153 6.62 -11.18 -6.18
C VAL A 153 5.69 -9.98 -6.22
N ASN A 154 5.82 -9.20 -7.27
CA ASN A 154 4.91 -8.08 -7.55
C ASN A 154 3.85 -8.53 -8.54
N VAL A 155 2.59 -8.45 -8.13
CA VAL A 155 1.45 -8.82 -8.98
C VAL A 155 0.41 -7.72 -8.92
N TYR A 156 -0.02 -7.28 -10.08
CA TYR A 156 -1.01 -6.23 -10.24
C TYR A 156 -1.90 -6.47 -11.47
N SER A 157 -3.16 -6.12 -11.35
CA SER A 157 -4.08 -5.98 -12.49
C SER A 157 -5.08 -4.86 -12.24
N SER A 158 -5.27 -3.98 -13.22
CA SER A 158 -6.30 -2.94 -13.21
C SER A 158 -7.70 -3.46 -13.55
N VAL A 159 -7.77 -4.68 -14.11
CA VAL A 159 -9.02 -5.26 -14.61
C VAL A 159 -9.71 -6.11 -13.56
N SER A 160 -8.93 -6.89 -12.79
CA SER A 160 -9.48 -7.82 -11.81
C SER A 160 -8.54 -7.97 -10.62
N PRO A 161 -9.05 -7.96 -9.38
CA PRO A 161 -8.24 -8.20 -8.19
C PRO A 161 -7.52 -9.56 -8.24
N VAL A 162 -6.33 -9.60 -7.66
CA VAL A 162 -5.55 -10.83 -7.50
C VAL A 162 -6.21 -11.68 -6.42
N LYS A 163 -6.58 -12.91 -6.79
CA LYS A 163 -7.21 -13.89 -5.88
C LYS A 163 -6.18 -14.62 -5.03
N GLU A 164 -5.11 -15.08 -5.67
CA GLU A 164 -4.02 -15.81 -5.02
C GLU A 164 -2.76 -15.79 -5.88
N VAL A 165 -1.62 -15.92 -5.22
CA VAL A 165 -0.32 -16.10 -5.85
C VAL A 165 0.34 -17.34 -5.28
N LEU A 166 0.73 -18.26 -6.16
CA LEU A 166 1.36 -19.52 -5.82
C LEU A 166 2.75 -19.58 -6.43
N TYR A 167 3.67 -20.28 -5.77
CA TYR A 167 4.98 -20.55 -6.34
C TYR A 167 5.38 -22.02 -6.24
N THR A 168 6.21 -22.45 -7.16
CA THR A 168 6.85 -23.77 -7.22
C THR A 168 8.34 -23.55 -7.46
N CYS A 169 9.19 -24.19 -6.69
CA CYS A 169 10.64 -24.19 -6.93
C CYS A 169 11.07 -25.53 -7.52
N LEU A 170 11.85 -25.48 -8.58
CA LEU A 170 12.39 -26.65 -9.29
C LEU A 170 13.92 -26.67 -9.16
N ALA A 171 14.49 -27.88 -9.04
CA ALA A 171 15.91 -28.15 -9.25
C ALA A 171 16.03 -29.28 -10.28
N ASP A 172 16.81 -29.10 -11.32
CA ASP A 172 16.95 -30.08 -12.43
C ASP A 172 15.58 -30.51 -13.00
N GLY A 173 14.62 -29.56 -13.10
CA GLY A 173 13.24 -29.79 -13.56
C GLY A 173 12.34 -30.55 -12.58
N LYS A 174 12.83 -30.93 -11.39
CA LYS A 174 12.05 -31.65 -10.36
C LYS A 174 11.61 -30.71 -9.24
N PRO A 175 10.35 -30.82 -8.75
CA PRO A 175 9.88 -29.95 -7.68
C PRO A 175 10.66 -30.17 -6.38
N VAL A 176 11.23 -29.07 -5.85
CA VAL A 176 11.77 -28.95 -4.51
C VAL A 176 10.65 -28.58 -3.54
N LEU A 177 9.80 -27.67 -3.97
CA LEU A 177 8.63 -27.17 -3.27
C LEU A 177 7.54 -26.90 -4.30
N LYS A 178 6.30 -27.26 -4.03
CA LYS A 178 5.21 -27.15 -5.02
C LYS A 178 4.01 -26.41 -4.47
N ASN A 179 3.46 -25.51 -5.28
CA ASN A 179 2.19 -24.80 -5.05
C ASN A 179 2.08 -24.16 -3.65
N LYS A 180 3.13 -23.51 -3.19
CA LYS A 180 3.10 -22.74 -1.96
C LYS A 180 2.45 -21.38 -2.19
N ARG A 181 1.58 -20.98 -1.26
CA ARG A 181 0.89 -19.71 -1.33
C ARG A 181 1.77 -18.60 -0.78
N LEU A 182 1.80 -17.47 -1.50
CA LEU A 182 2.34 -16.22 -1.01
C LEU A 182 1.26 -15.41 -0.28
N LEU A 183 1.68 -14.60 0.68
CA LEU A 183 0.81 -13.71 1.43
C LEU A 183 0.94 -12.29 0.87
N GLN A 184 -0.19 -11.64 0.69
CA GLN A 184 -0.22 -10.24 0.27
C GLN A 184 0.26 -9.34 1.42
N SER A 185 1.29 -8.56 1.17
CA SER A 185 1.85 -7.60 2.15
C SER A 185 1.50 -6.15 1.84
N THR A 186 1.37 -5.82 0.55
CA THR A 186 0.89 -4.52 0.06
C THR A 186 -0.06 -4.72 -1.11
N ASP A 187 -0.63 -3.66 -1.67
CA ASP A 187 -1.56 -3.75 -2.80
C ASP A 187 -0.99 -4.48 -4.03
N TRP A 188 0.33 -4.56 -4.16
CA TRP A 188 1.02 -5.10 -5.33
C TRP A 188 2.12 -6.12 -4.98
N SER A 189 2.48 -6.30 -3.70
CA SER A 189 3.56 -7.18 -3.24
C SER A 189 3.04 -8.40 -2.51
N TRP A 190 3.57 -9.55 -2.89
CA TRP A 190 3.25 -10.87 -2.34
C TRP A 190 4.53 -11.53 -1.87
N ASN A 191 4.56 -12.00 -0.62
CA ASN A 191 5.76 -12.48 0.02
C ASN A 191 5.58 -13.86 0.63
N GLY A 192 6.70 -14.59 0.74
CA GLY A 192 6.80 -15.90 1.37
C GLY A 192 8.24 -16.31 1.57
N GLU A 193 8.44 -17.55 1.94
CA GLU A 193 9.74 -18.14 2.27
C GLU A 193 9.97 -19.42 1.47
N LEU A 194 11.18 -19.57 0.92
CA LEU A 194 11.66 -20.76 0.24
C LEU A 194 12.80 -21.38 1.05
N PRO A 195 12.53 -22.44 1.84
CA PRO A 195 13.58 -23.16 2.54
C PRO A 195 14.38 -24.02 1.56
N LEU A 196 15.67 -23.76 1.47
CA LEU A 196 16.63 -24.52 0.66
C LEU A 196 17.73 -25.11 1.54
N SER A 197 17.87 -26.43 1.51
CA SER A 197 18.97 -27.12 2.18
C SER A 197 20.26 -27.07 1.35
N ASP A 198 21.39 -27.26 2.01
CA ASP A 198 22.73 -27.23 1.42
C ASP A 198 22.94 -28.22 0.26
N LYS A 199 22.08 -29.25 0.14
CA LYS A 199 22.13 -30.19 -1.00
C LYS A 199 21.86 -29.53 -2.36
N TYR A 200 21.34 -28.30 -2.35
CA TYR A 200 21.12 -27.50 -3.56
C TYR A 200 22.23 -26.50 -3.84
N VAL A 201 23.25 -26.42 -2.99
CA VAL A 201 24.45 -25.59 -3.25
C VAL A 201 25.12 -26.00 -4.55
N GLY A 202 25.44 -25.01 -5.38
CA GLY A 202 26.02 -25.19 -6.72
C GLY A 202 25.00 -25.52 -7.81
N LYS A 203 23.73 -25.68 -7.47
CA LYS A 203 22.66 -25.96 -8.45
C LYS A 203 21.98 -24.70 -8.94
N GLU A 204 21.57 -24.75 -10.19
CA GLU A 204 20.61 -23.82 -10.75
C GLU A 204 19.19 -24.25 -10.39
N LEU A 205 18.41 -23.30 -9.90
CA LEU A 205 17.01 -23.49 -9.53
C LEU A 205 16.12 -22.56 -10.32
N THR A 206 14.89 -22.99 -10.55
CA THR A 206 13.85 -22.19 -11.20
C THR A 206 12.73 -21.97 -10.22
N LEU A 207 12.35 -20.71 -9.99
CA LEU A 207 11.12 -20.34 -9.32
C LEU A 207 10.06 -20.05 -10.36
N GLN A 208 8.98 -20.81 -10.34
CA GLN A 208 7.78 -20.58 -11.16
C GLN A 208 6.72 -19.96 -10.27
N VAL A 209 6.11 -18.88 -10.73
CA VAL A 209 5.03 -18.19 -10.02
C VAL A 209 3.79 -18.15 -10.90
N THR A 210 2.66 -18.47 -10.30
CA THR A 210 1.33 -18.40 -10.92
C THR A 210 0.44 -17.49 -10.10
N ALA A 211 -0.03 -16.40 -10.70
CA ALA A 211 -1.04 -15.51 -10.14
C ALA A 211 -2.41 -15.80 -10.76
N ARG A 212 -3.43 -15.94 -9.93
CA ARG A 212 -4.83 -16.13 -10.36
C ARG A 212 -5.64 -14.90 -10.00
N PHE A 213 -6.47 -14.44 -10.91
CA PHE A 213 -7.32 -13.29 -10.76
C PHE A 213 -8.79 -13.70 -10.54
N ASN A 214 -9.59 -12.81 -9.96
CA ASN A 214 -11.00 -13.10 -9.65
C ASN A 214 -11.86 -13.36 -10.90
N ASN A 215 -11.46 -12.81 -12.05
CA ASN A 215 -12.12 -13.05 -13.34
C ASN A 215 -11.75 -14.40 -13.99
N GLY A 216 -10.91 -15.21 -13.32
CA GLY A 216 -10.44 -16.51 -13.83
C GLY A 216 -9.17 -16.45 -14.68
N GLU A 217 -8.66 -15.27 -15.00
CA GLU A 217 -7.38 -15.13 -15.70
C GLU A 217 -6.20 -15.64 -14.85
N ILE A 218 -5.15 -16.05 -15.54
CA ILE A 218 -3.89 -16.50 -14.95
C ILE A 218 -2.75 -15.69 -15.57
N ALA A 219 -1.76 -15.34 -14.74
CA ALA A 219 -0.47 -14.82 -15.17
C ALA A 219 0.65 -15.66 -14.56
N GLU A 220 1.72 -15.85 -15.32
CA GLU A 220 2.86 -16.67 -14.91
C GLU A 220 4.17 -15.93 -15.12
N ALA A 221 5.14 -16.20 -14.26
CA ALA A 221 6.51 -15.71 -14.37
C ALA A 221 7.49 -16.76 -13.86
N GLU A 222 8.71 -16.71 -14.39
CA GLU A 222 9.82 -17.56 -13.94
C GLU A 222 11.04 -16.70 -13.60
N SER A 223 11.81 -17.16 -12.61
CA SER A 223 13.11 -16.62 -12.26
C SER A 223 14.10 -17.78 -12.08
N HIS A 224 15.31 -17.59 -12.58
CA HIS A 224 16.42 -18.52 -12.43
C HIS A 224 17.43 -17.96 -11.45
N PHE A 225 17.93 -18.80 -10.55
CA PHE A 225 18.94 -18.40 -9.57
C PHE A 225 19.84 -19.57 -9.19
N ILE A 226 21.05 -19.25 -8.70
CA ILE A 226 22.04 -20.24 -8.27
C ILE A 226 22.13 -20.18 -6.76
N CYS A 227 22.03 -21.36 -6.10
CA CYS A 227 22.26 -21.49 -4.68
C CYS A 227 23.76 -21.59 -4.38
N ARG A 228 24.27 -20.77 -3.45
CA ARG A 228 25.65 -20.82 -2.91
C ARG A 228 25.62 -20.97 -1.38
N THR A 229 26.76 -21.33 -0.82
CA THR A 229 27.00 -21.32 0.63
C THR A 229 27.08 -19.89 1.17
#